data_47a2c7f88e5b1a9ec3d87fed95b66a3f
#
_entry.id   47a2c7f88e5b1a9ec3d87fed95b66a3f
#
_cell.length_a   1.000
_cell.length_b   1.000
_cell.length_c   1.000
_cell.angle_alpha   90.00
_cell.angle_beta   90.00
_cell.angle_gamma   90.00
#
_symmetry.space_group_name_H-M   'P 1'
#
loop_
_entity.id
_entity.type
_entity.pdbx_description
1 polymer ?
#
loop_
_entity_poly.entity_id
_entity_poly.type
_entity_poly.pdbx_seq_one_letter_code
_entity_poly.pdbx_strand_id
1 'polypeptide(L)'
;NYKRGGDCMILRPDYIEAVKPFMDAPLVKILTGVRRCGKSTIFEMIRQELLERGIPEDHIIMKKYTEMDIPDTITAKQMYDELVSRVEDDKRYYFLLDEIQEIKGWEKAVNSLLEGMNADIYVTGSNSKLMSSEISTYLTGRYISIPVFTLSFREYLEFKKESTQSYDKLLEEYIKFGGFPIIALGEYEQQSAYQIVDGIYHTVVSRDIIKRHRINKQDLFDRVVKYVIENMGKTFSASSISNFLKSENRKVSIESIYNYLRWLEQAFIIFPCERYDMQGKSVLKTQEKYYLADVSFRYALFGYNRKMLDGVMENIVYLELRR
;
A
#
# COMPACT_ATOMS: atom_id res chain seq x y z
N ASN A 1 -15.58 -8.77 17.51
CA ASN A 1 -15.20 -9.89 16.64
C ASN A 1 -16.20 -9.96 15.49
N TYR A 2 -15.86 -9.39 14.34
CA TYR A 2 -16.70 -9.42 13.16
C TYR A 2 -16.39 -10.65 12.32
N LYS A 3 -17.42 -11.37 11.89
CA LYS A 3 -17.28 -12.58 11.06
C LYS A 3 -17.51 -12.23 9.60
N ARG A 4 -16.54 -12.52 8.75
CA ARG A 4 -16.73 -12.61 7.30
C ARG A 4 -16.72 -14.09 6.93
N GLY A 5 -17.86 -14.65 6.57
CA GLY A 5 -17.94 -16.03 6.08
C GLY A 5 -17.41 -17.12 7.04
N GLY A 6 -17.45 -16.90 8.37
CA GLY A 6 -16.97 -17.87 9.36
C GLY A 6 -15.67 -17.50 10.07
N ASP A 7 -14.82 -16.63 9.47
CA ASP A 7 -13.56 -16.22 10.06
C ASP A 7 -13.70 -14.92 10.87
N CYS A 8 -13.02 -14.86 12.02
CA CYS A 8 -12.98 -13.68 12.88
C CYS A 8 -12.07 -12.62 12.26
N MET A 9 -12.63 -11.45 11.90
CA MET A 9 -11.83 -10.32 11.44
C MET A 9 -11.05 -9.73 12.60
N ILE A 10 -9.72 -9.65 12.47
CA ILE A 10 -8.87 -9.00 13.46
C ILE A 10 -8.81 -7.51 13.15
N LEU A 11 -9.14 -6.69 14.15
CA LEU A 11 -9.29 -5.26 14.00
C LEU A 11 -7.93 -4.54 14.02
N ARG A 12 -7.84 -3.45 13.27
CA ARG A 12 -6.74 -2.48 13.26
C ARG A 12 -7.30 -1.10 13.64
N PRO A 13 -7.62 -0.88 14.94
CA PRO A 13 -8.39 0.27 15.40
C PRO A 13 -7.72 1.61 15.10
N ASP A 14 -6.39 1.68 15.09
CA ASP A 14 -5.64 2.91 14.84
C ASP A 14 -6.03 3.55 13.48
N TYR A 15 -6.39 2.75 12.47
CA TYR A 15 -6.87 3.28 11.18
C TYR A 15 -8.28 3.86 11.25
N ILE A 16 -9.14 3.29 12.08
CA ILE A 16 -10.48 3.85 12.32
C ILE A 16 -10.35 5.18 13.06
N GLU A 17 -9.51 5.25 14.10
CA GLU A 17 -9.24 6.49 14.81
C GLU A 17 -8.63 7.57 13.89
N ALA A 18 -7.77 7.18 12.95
CA ALA A 18 -7.21 8.11 11.95
C ALA A 18 -8.25 8.62 10.94
N VAL A 19 -9.28 7.83 10.64
CA VAL A 19 -10.37 8.20 9.71
C VAL A 19 -11.45 9.03 10.39
N LYS A 20 -11.79 8.73 11.64
CA LYS A 20 -12.90 9.35 12.40
C LYS A 20 -12.98 10.90 12.34
N PRO A 21 -11.88 11.66 12.49
CA PRO A 21 -11.92 13.11 12.42
C PRO A 21 -12.39 13.68 11.08
N PHE A 22 -12.32 12.87 10.03
CA PHE A 22 -12.64 13.26 8.65
C PHE A 22 -13.94 12.67 8.14
N MET A 23 -14.60 11.82 8.93
CA MET A 23 -15.94 11.33 8.59
C MET A 23 -16.89 12.51 8.52
N ASP A 24 -17.81 12.44 7.56
CA ASP A 24 -18.79 13.51 7.28
C ASP A 24 -18.18 14.85 6.79
N ALA A 25 -16.86 14.95 6.71
CA ALA A 25 -16.20 16.12 6.13
C ALA A 25 -16.28 16.10 4.58
N PRO A 26 -16.35 17.28 3.91
CA PRO A 26 -16.39 17.38 2.46
C PRO A 26 -15.01 17.10 1.84
N LEU A 27 -14.42 15.96 2.19
CA LEU A 27 -13.10 15.49 1.80
C LEU A 27 -13.16 14.04 1.35
N VAL A 28 -12.42 13.69 0.32
CA VAL A 28 -12.21 12.30 -0.07
C VAL A 28 -11.13 11.67 0.81
N LYS A 29 -11.43 10.53 1.46
CA LYS A 29 -10.48 9.77 2.28
C LYS A 29 -9.83 8.72 1.41
N ILE A 30 -8.51 8.85 1.20
CA ILE A 30 -7.74 7.99 0.30
C ILE A 30 -6.86 7.07 1.14
N LEU A 31 -7.17 5.76 1.17
CA LEU A 31 -6.34 4.75 1.81
C LEU A 31 -5.35 4.18 0.78
N THR A 32 -4.08 4.42 1.01
CA THR A 32 -3.00 3.97 0.10
C THR A 32 -2.08 2.98 0.80
N GLY A 33 -1.43 2.11 0.03
CA GLY A 33 -0.45 1.17 0.58
C GLY A 33 -0.24 -0.03 -0.33
N VAL A 34 0.79 -0.81 -0.04
CA VAL A 34 1.15 -1.99 -0.84
C VAL A 34 -0.01 -2.98 -0.97
N ARG A 35 -0.07 -3.75 -2.04
CA ARG A 35 -1.06 -4.83 -2.18
C ARG A 35 -1.00 -5.78 -1.00
N ARG A 36 -2.17 -6.26 -0.55
CA ARG A 36 -2.32 -7.23 0.55
C ARG A 36 -1.95 -6.69 1.95
N CYS A 37 -1.75 -5.37 2.14
CA CYS A 37 -1.53 -4.78 3.47
C CYS A 37 -2.81 -4.64 4.32
N GLY A 38 -4.00 -4.92 3.76
CA GLY A 38 -5.27 -4.96 4.51
C GLY A 38 -6.23 -3.79 4.24
N LYS A 39 -6.05 -2.99 3.17
CA LYS A 39 -6.94 -1.85 2.83
C LYS A 39 -8.42 -2.22 2.74
N SER A 40 -8.75 -3.30 2.02
CA SER A 40 -10.15 -3.76 1.89
C SER A 40 -10.74 -4.19 3.23
N THR A 41 -9.92 -4.74 4.16
CA THR A 41 -10.37 -5.06 5.52
C THR A 41 -10.67 -3.80 6.32
N ILE A 42 -9.84 -2.75 6.16
CA ILE A 42 -10.12 -1.46 6.80
C ILE A 42 -11.43 -0.85 6.25
N PHE A 43 -11.76 -1.03 4.98
CA PHE A 43 -13.06 -0.62 4.45
C PHE A 43 -14.23 -1.33 5.13
N GLU A 44 -14.13 -2.62 5.39
CA GLU A 44 -15.15 -3.35 6.17
C GLU A 44 -15.24 -2.81 7.62
N MET A 45 -14.12 -2.42 8.21
CA MET A 45 -14.12 -1.79 9.53
C MET A 45 -14.79 -0.40 9.49
N ILE A 46 -14.53 0.41 8.47
CA ILE A 46 -15.22 1.71 8.26
C ILE A 46 -16.72 1.47 8.07
N ARG A 47 -17.12 0.51 7.23
CA ARG A 47 -18.53 0.15 7.06
C ARG A 47 -19.18 -0.20 8.39
N GLN A 48 -18.51 -1.00 9.21
CA GLN A 48 -19.03 -1.38 10.52
C GLN A 48 -19.14 -0.18 11.47
N GLU A 49 -18.15 0.70 11.51
CA GLU A 49 -18.20 1.95 12.30
C GLU A 49 -19.40 2.82 11.88
N LEU A 50 -19.70 2.91 10.56
CA LEU A 50 -20.85 3.66 10.05
C LEU A 50 -22.19 3.02 10.52
N LEU A 51 -22.30 1.70 10.46
CA LEU A 51 -23.47 0.96 10.95
C LEU A 51 -23.67 1.16 12.46
N GLU A 52 -22.59 1.14 13.25
CA GLU A 52 -22.61 1.41 14.70
C GLU A 52 -23.03 2.85 15.04
N ARG A 53 -22.76 3.81 14.14
CA ARG A 53 -23.28 5.18 14.22
C ARG A 53 -24.75 5.31 13.84
N GLY A 54 -25.39 4.21 13.44
CA GLY A 54 -26.80 4.17 13.04
C GLY A 54 -27.07 4.58 11.61
N ILE A 55 -26.04 4.60 10.74
CA ILE A 55 -26.23 4.83 9.30
C ILE A 55 -26.91 3.59 8.70
N PRO A 56 -28.05 3.75 7.96
CA PRO A 56 -28.72 2.64 7.30
C PRO A 56 -27.81 1.94 6.28
N GLU A 57 -27.93 0.63 6.15
CA GLU A 57 -27.06 -0.16 5.27
C GLU A 57 -27.22 0.21 3.78
N ASP A 58 -28.41 0.58 3.35
CA ASP A 58 -28.73 1.06 2.00
C ASP A 58 -28.10 2.42 1.66
N HIS A 59 -27.66 3.17 2.68
CA HIS A 59 -26.88 4.41 2.51
C HIS A 59 -25.36 4.17 2.44
N ILE A 60 -24.89 2.93 2.58
CA ILE A 60 -23.47 2.57 2.52
C ILE A 60 -23.22 1.76 1.24
N ILE A 61 -22.70 2.43 0.22
CA ILE A 61 -22.43 1.84 -1.09
C ILE A 61 -20.96 1.41 -1.14
N MET A 62 -20.73 0.10 -1.05
CA MET A 62 -19.39 -0.48 -1.17
C MET A 62 -19.22 -1.16 -2.53
N LYS A 63 -18.16 -0.81 -3.26
CA LYS A 63 -17.84 -1.34 -4.58
C LYS A 63 -16.36 -1.65 -4.70
N LYS A 64 -16.04 -2.81 -5.28
CA LYS A 64 -14.66 -3.23 -5.50
C LYS A 64 -14.41 -3.43 -6.99
N TYR A 65 -13.55 -2.60 -7.57
CA TYR A 65 -13.32 -2.52 -9.02
C TYR A 65 -12.35 -3.59 -9.57
N THR A 66 -12.03 -4.61 -8.80
CA THR A 66 -11.28 -5.79 -9.25
C THR A 66 -12.14 -7.06 -9.32
N GLU A 67 -13.44 -6.96 -9.12
CA GLU A 67 -14.37 -8.09 -9.20
C GLU A 67 -14.69 -8.44 -10.66
N MET A 68 -14.99 -9.71 -10.91
CA MET A 68 -15.15 -10.23 -12.27
C MET A 68 -16.42 -9.76 -12.98
N ASP A 69 -17.41 -9.29 -12.23
CA ASP A 69 -18.65 -8.70 -12.77
C ASP A 69 -18.45 -7.28 -13.30
N ILE A 70 -17.28 -6.69 -13.05
CA ILE A 70 -16.91 -5.35 -13.52
C ILE A 70 -16.10 -5.49 -14.82
N PRO A 71 -16.59 -4.97 -15.96
CA PRO A 71 -15.85 -5.00 -17.20
C PRO A 71 -14.53 -4.25 -17.12
N ASP A 72 -13.45 -4.82 -17.66
CA ASP A 72 -12.14 -4.13 -17.78
C ASP A 72 -12.20 -2.79 -18.53
N THR A 73 -13.28 -2.55 -19.25
CA THR A 73 -13.53 -1.36 -20.08
C THR A 73 -14.43 -0.33 -19.42
N ILE A 74 -14.83 -0.54 -18.15
CA ILE A 74 -15.68 0.42 -17.44
C ILE A 74 -15.09 1.82 -17.45
N THR A 75 -15.88 2.79 -17.84
CA THR A 75 -15.49 4.21 -17.87
C THR A 75 -15.86 4.92 -16.57
N ALA A 76 -15.18 6.04 -16.27
CA ALA A 76 -15.54 6.88 -15.13
C ALA A 76 -16.99 7.38 -15.19
N LYS A 77 -17.54 7.61 -16.40
CA LYS A 77 -18.95 7.98 -16.59
C LYS A 77 -19.88 6.84 -16.17
N GLN A 78 -19.62 5.61 -16.61
CA GLN A 78 -20.43 4.45 -16.25
C GLN A 78 -20.37 4.18 -14.74
N MET A 79 -19.19 4.29 -14.13
CA MET A 79 -19.02 4.24 -12.67
C MET A 79 -19.89 5.28 -11.97
N TYR A 80 -19.84 6.53 -12.42
CA TYR A 80 -20.63 7.61 -11.85
C TYR A 80 -22.13 7.33 -11.98
N ASP A 81 -22.61 6.97 -13.18
CA ASP A 81 -24.03 6.72 -13.44
C ASP A 81 -24.54 5.52 -12.60
N GLU A 82 -23.72 4.47 -12.43
CA GLU A 82 -24.04 3.34 -11.56
C GLU A 82 -24.19 3.76 -10.11
N LEU A 83 -23.23 4.54 -9.57
CA LEU A 83 -23.26 4.98 -8.18
C LEU A 83 -24.45 5.90 -7.91
N VAL A 84 -24.72 6.84 -8.82
CA VAL A 84 -25.89 7.74 -8.72
C VAL A 84 -27.21 6.97 -8.77
N SER A 85 -27.31 5.93 -9.59
CA SER A 85 -28.54 5.11 -9.68
C SER A 85 -28.92 4.38 -8.40
N ARG A 86 -27.99 4.28 -7.44
CA ARG A 86 -28.22 3.66 -6.12
C ARG A 86 -28.65 4.64 -5.05
N VAL A 87 -28.67 5.93 -5.36
CA VAL A 87 -29.08 6.99 -4.44
C VAL A 87 -30.58 7.23 -4.61
N GLU A 88 -31.36 6.99 -3.56
CA GLU A 88 -32.82 7.01 -3.61
C GLU A 88 -33.42 8.27 -2.96
N ASP A 89 -32.65 8.96 -2.09
CA ASP A 89 -33.12 10.16 -1.39
C ASP A 89 -31.98 11.22 -1.26
N ASP A 90 -32.29 12.38 -0.65
CA ASP A 90 -31.36 13.49 -0.48
C ASP A 90 -30.50 13.38 0.79
N LYS A 91 -30.59 12.26 1.52
CA LYS A 91 -29.77 12.03 2.70
C LYS A 91 -28.32 11.78 2.34
N ARG A 92 -27.48 11.64 3.36
CA ARG A 92 -26.06 11.39 3.15
C ARG A 92 -25.81 9.93 2.79
N TYR A 93 -25.05 9.72 1.70
CA TYR A 93 -24.56 8.43 1.27
C TYR A 93 -23.05 8.31 1.47
N TYR A 94 -22.62 7.10 1.82
CA TYR A 94 -21.21 6.77 2.10
C TYR A 94 -20.72 5.82 1.00
N PHE A 95 -19.76 6.31 0.20
CA PHE A 95 -19.21 5.54 -0.91
C PHE A 95 -17.83 4.97 -0.52
N LEU A 96 -17.71 3.66 -0.47
CA LEU A 96 -16.47 2.93 -0.19
C LEU A 96 -16.00 2.23 -1.48
N LEU A 97 -15.09 2.87 -2.22
CA LEU A 97 -14.69 2.48 -3.57
C LEU A 97 -13.29 1.85 -3.54
N ASP A 98 -13.23 0.51 -3.57
CA ASP A 98 -12.00 -0.27 -3.41
C ASP A 98 -11.27 -0.46 -4.74
N GLU A 99 -9.93 -0.26 -4.75
CA GLU A 99 -9.03 -0.36 -5.92
C GLU A 99 -9.47 0.53 -7.10
N ILE A 100 -9.88 1.77 -6.80
CA ILE A 100 -10.48 2.70 -7.77
C ILE A 100 -9.56 3.07 -8.93
N GLN A 101 -8.23 2.92 -8.79
CA GLN A 101 -7.26 3.19 -9.85
C GLN A 101 -7.38 2.25 -11.07
N GLU A 102 -8.19 1.23 -11.01
CA GLU A 102 -8.50 0.38 -12.16
C GLU A 102 -9.37 1.15 -13.19
N ILE A 103 -10.05 2.22 -12.77
CA ILE A 103 -10.89 3.05 -13.63
C ILE A 103 -10.14 4.30 -14.07
N LYS A 104 -9.94 4.45 -15.36
CA LYS A 104 -9.29 5.66 -15.91
C LYS A 104 -10.19 6.89 -15.76
N GLY A 105 -9.67 7.97 -15.16
CA GLY A 105 -10.40 9.23 -14.98
C GLY A 105 -11.40 9.20 -13.82
N TRP A 106 -11.25 8.25 -12.89
CA TRP A 106 -12.09 8.12 -11.69
C TRP A 106 -12.14 9.42 -10.86
N GLU A 107 -11.07 10.21 -10.86
CA GLU A 107 -10.94 11.47 -10.10
C GLU A 107 -12.05 12.45 -10.45
N LYS A 108 -12.38 12.53 -11.75
CA LYS A 108 -13.46 13.39 -12.25
C LYS A 108 -14.83 12.91 -11.75
N ALA A 109 -15.07 11.60 -11.76
CA ALA A 109 -16.33 11.03 -11.30
C ALA A 109 -16.51 11.22 -9.78
N VAL A 110 -15.45 10.96 -9.00
CA VAL A 110 -15.46 11.17 -7.53
C VAL A 110 -15.67 12.66 -7.19
N ASN A 111 -15.02 13.57 -7.93
CA ASN A 111 -15.27 15.01 -7.74
C ASN A 111 -16.72 15.39 -8.03
N SER A 112 -17.31 14.83 -9.09
CA SER A 112 -18.72 15.09 -9.42
C SER A 112 -19.68 14.53 -8.36
N LEU A 113 -19.39 13.39 -7.75
CA LEU A 113 -20.14 12.87 -6.60
C LEU A 113 -20.03 13.81 -5.39
N LEU A 114 -18.82 14.28 -5.09
CA LEU A 114 -18.57 15.16 -3.94
C LEU A 114 -19.25 16.54 -4.07
N GLU A 115 -19.36 17.08 -5.30
CA GLU A 115 -19.98 18.36 -5.58
C GLU A 115 -21.49 18.29 -5.79
N GLY A 116 -21.96 17.21 -6.38
CA GLY A 116 -23.36 17.06 -6.82
C GLY A 116 -24.27 16.39 -5.81
N MET A 117 -23.74 15.81 -4.72
CA MET A 117 -24.50 14.98 -3.79
C MET A 117 -24.07 15.21 -2.35
N ASN A 118 -24.95 14.87 -1.41
CA ASN A 118 -24.59 14.77 0.00
C ASN A 118 -23.83 13.46 0.25
N ALA A 119 -22.55 13.44 -0.13
CA ALA A 119 -21.73 12.24 -0.17
C ALA A 119 -20.54 12.32 0.80
N ASP A 120 -20.24 11.19 1.42
CA ASP A 120 -18.98 10.95 2.13
C ASP A 120 -18.21 9.84 1.41
N ILE A 121 -16.99 10.14 0.93
CA ILE A 121 -16.31 9.30 -0.05
C ILE A 121 -14.99 8.78 0.49
N TYR A 122 -14.83 7.46 0.41
CA TYR A 122 -13.64 6.71 0.76
C TYR A 122 -13.16 5.94 -0.46
N VAL A 123 -11.87 6.03 -0.76
CA VAL A 123 -11.28 5.30 -1.88
C VAL A 123 -10.04 4.57 -1.43
N THR A 124 -9.76 3.41 -2.04
CA THR A 124 -8.47 2.75 -1.83
C THR A 124 -7.72 2.57 -3.13
N GLY A 125 -6.41 2.38 -2.99
CA GLY A 125 -5.59 1.89 -4.07
C GLY A 125 -4.19 1.47 -3.65
N SER A 126 -3.63 0.61 -4.48
CA SER A 126 -2.32 0.01 -4.28
C SER A 126 -1.18 0.75 -4.99
N ASN A 127 -1.44 1.99 -5.47
CA ASN A 127 -0.44 2.79 -6.17
C ASN A 127 -0.52 4.26 -5.76
N SER A 128 0.63 4.91 -5.53
CA SER A 128 0.72 6.31 -5.13
C SER A 128 0.29 7.30 -6.22
N LYS A 129 -0.02 6.83 -7.43
CA LYS A 129 -0.70 7.66 -8.43
C LYS A 129 -2.08 8.14 -7.96
N LEU A 130 -2.68 7.46 -6.97
CA LEU A 130 -3.81 8.01 -6.22
C LEU A 130 -3.49 9.32 -5.48
N MET A 131 -2.23 9.75 -5.48
CA MET A 131 -1.75 11.01 -4.91
C MET A 131 -1.06 11.88 -5.97
N SER A 132 -1.33 11.61 -7.26
CA SER A 132 -0.73 12.32 -8.39
C SER A 132 -1.28 13.74 -8.56
N SER A 133 -0.62 14.52 -9.43
CA SER A 133 -1.07 15.86 -9.85
C SER A 133 -2.50 15.89 -10.40
N GLU A 134 -2.99 14.77 -10.95
CA GLU A 134 -4.36 14.65 -11.45
C GLU A 134 -5.39 14.76 -10.33
N ILE A 135 -5.13 14.12 -9.17
CA ILE A 135 -5.99 14.28 -7.98
C ILE A 135 -5.97 15.72 -7.48
N SER A 136 -4.78 16.32 -7.39
CA SER A 136 -4.64 17.72 -7.00
C SER A 136 -5.39 18.67 -7.93
N THR A 137 -5.49 18.31 -9.21
CA THR A 137 -6.20 19.11 -10.22
C THR A 137 -7.72 18.98 -10.07
N TYR A 138 -8.26 17.76 -9.94
CA TYR A 138 -9.71 17.56 -9.89
C TYR A 138 -10.28 17.75 -8.49
N LEU A 139 -9.63 17.23 -7.47
CA LEU A 139 -10.11 17.34 -6.07
C LEU A 139 -9.68 18.64 -5.39
N THR A 140 -8.78 19.43 -6.01
CA THR A 140 -8.38 20.79 -5.56
C THR A 140 -8.09 20.88 -4.06
N GLY A 141 -7.34 19.91 -3.52
CA GLY A 141 -7.01 19.83 -2.10
C GLY A 141 -8.12 19.28 -1.19
N ARG A 142 -9.27 18.86 -1.75
CA ARG A 142 -10.37 18.25 -0.99
C ARG A 142 -10.18 16.74 -0.78
N TYR A 143 -9.01 16.33 -0.34
CA TYR A 143 -8.73 14.94 0.03
C TYR A 143 -7.73 14.86 1.17
N ILE A 144 -7.75 13.75 1.86
CA ILE A 144 -6.73 13.35 2.81
C ILE A 144 -6.20 11.98 2.42
N SER A 145 -4.92 11.73 2.70
CA SER A 145 -4.30 10.43 2.47
C SER A 145 -3.96 9.77 3.79
N ILE A 146 -4.38 8.51 3.91
CA ILE A 146 -4.11 7.66 5.06
C ILE A 146 -3.27 6.48 4.57
N PRO A 147 -1.95 6.48 4.83
CA PRO A 147 -1.09 5.39 4.43
C PRO A 147 -1.37 4.14 5.26
N VAL A 148 -1.63 3.02 4.59
CA VAL A 148 -1.84 1.71 5.21
C VAL A 148 -0.59 0.87 5.03
N PHE A 149 0.09 0.58 6.13
CA PHE A 149 1.27 -0.27 6.17
C PHE A 149 0.88 -1.75 6.37
N THR A 150 1.82 -2.66 6.12
CA THR A 150 1.75 -4.02 6.66
C THR A 150 1.69 -3.96 8.19
N LEU A 151 1.41 -5.03 8.90
CA LEU A 151 1.27 -5.00 10.35
C LEU A 151 2.52 -4.43 11.04
N SER A 152 2.34 -3.59 12.04
CA SER A 152 3.36 -3.28 13.04
C SER A 152 3.62 -4.52 13.91
N PHE A 153 4.71 -4.55 14.67
CA PHE A 153 4.90 -5.65 15.63
C PHE A 153 3.79 -5.69 16.67
N ARG A 154 3.31 -4.54 17.14
CA ARG A 154 2.15 -4.44 18.04
C ARG A 154 0.89 -5.08 17.43
N GLU A 155 0.57 -4.73 16.18
CA GLU A 155 -0.56 -5.34 15.46
C GLU A 155 -0.34 -6.84 15.23
N TYR A 156 0.89 -7.26 14.91
CA TYR A 156 1.25 -8.66 14.75
C TYR A 156 0.97 -9.46 16.02
N LEU A 157 1.25 -8.92 17.20
CA LEU A 157 0.92 -9.55 18.48
C LEU A 157 -0.59 -9.73 18.65
N GLU A 158 -1.41 -8.75 18.25
CA GLU A 158 -2.88 -8.90 18.28
C GLU A 158 -3.36 -10.00 17.33
N PHE A 159 -2.72 -10.15 16.16
CA PHE A 159 -3.00 -11.24 15.23
C PHE A 159 -2.58 -12.62 15.77
N LYS A 160 -1.62 -12.67 16.68
CA LYS A 160 -1.09 -13.87 17.33
C LYS A 160 -1.52 -14.01 18.80
N LYS A 161 -2.53 -13.26 19.28
CA LYS A 161 -2.94 -13.23 20.69
C LYS A 161 -3.34 -14.58 21.28
N GLU A 162 -3.76 -15.54 20.47
CA GLU A 162 -4.08 -16.91 20.89
C GLU A 162 -2.83 -17.83 20.90
N SER A 163 -1.68 -17.33 20.45
CA SER A 163 -0.43 -18.08 20.47
C SER A 163 0.09 -18.23 21.91
N THR A 164 0.61 -19.40 22.21
CA THR A 164 1.29 -19.69 23.50
C THR A 164 2.79 -19.33 23.48
N GLN A 165 3.27 -18.75 22.38
CA GLN A 165 4.68 -18.41 22.20
C GLN A 165 5.07 -17.17 23.03
N SER A 166 6.36 -17.09 23.41
CA SER A 166 6.90 -15.91 24.07
C SER A 166 7.03 -14.73 23.11
N TYR A 167 7.05 -13.50 23.65
CA TYR A 167 7.26 -12.27 22.84
C TYR A 167 8.54 -12.34 22.01
N ASP A 168 9.64 -12.88 22.54
CA ASP A 168 10.90 -13.01 21.81
C ASP A 168 10.75 -13.91 20.59
N LYS A 169 10.04 -15.02 20.70
CA LYS A 169 9.75 -15.91 19.56
C LYS A 169 8.86 -15.24 18.53
N LEU A 170 7.83 -14.52 18.97
CA LEU A 170 6.95 -13.77 18.07
C LEU A 170 7.71 -12.64 17.37
N LEU A 171 8.66 -11.99 18.04
CA LEU A 171 9.54 -11.01 17.43
C LEU A 171 10.48 -11.65 16.40
N GLU A 172 11.07 -12.79 16.70
CA GLU A 172 11.89 -13.55 15.73
C GLU A 172 11.06 -13.94 14.48
N GLU A 173 9.82 -14.38 14.68
CA GLU A 173 8.90 -14.67 13.57
C GLU A 173 8.58 -13.42 12.75
N TYR A 174 8.25 -12.32 13.40
CA TYR A 174 7.96 -11.04 12.73
C TYR A 174 9.16 -10.54 11.92
N ILE A 175 10.37 -10.60 12.47
CA ILE A 175 11.61 -10.26 11.76
C ILE A 175 11.80 -11.16 10.54
N LYS A 176 11.47 -12.44 10.64
CA LYS A 176 11.69 -13.47 9.63
C LYS A 176 10.62 -13.47 8.54
N PHE A 177 9.36 -13.24 8.89
CA PHE A 177 8.22 -13.41 8.01
C PHE A 177 7.54 -12.10 7.62
N GLY A 178 7.91 -10.98 8.27
CA GLY A 178 7.32 -9.67 8.02
C GLY A 178 5.91 -9.51 8.61
N GLY A 179 5.26 -8.44 8.19
CA GLY A 179 3.97 -8.00 8.70
C GLY A 179 2.80 -8.13 7.70
N PHE A 180 2.89 -8.94 6.65
CA PHE A 180 1.72 -9.15 5.80
C PHE A 180 0.61 -9.87 6.58
N PRO A 181 -0.64 -9.31 6.61
CA PRO A 181 -1.74 -9.91 7.38
C PRO A 181 -2.00 -11.38 7.07
N ILE A 182 -1.90 -11.78 5.80
CA ILE A 182 -2.10 -13.18 5.38
C ILE A 182 -1.08 -14.11 6.03
N ILE A 183 0.15 -13.64 6.26
CA ILE A 183 1.20 -14.44 6.92
C ILE A 183 0.94 -14.53 8.42
N ALA A 184 0.54 -13.41 9.04
CA ALA A 184 0.23 -13.38 10.46
C ALA A 184 -1.00 -14.22 10.84
N LEU A 185 -2.00 -14.30 9.95
CA LEU A 185 -3.24 -15.09 10.15
C LEU A 185 -3.03 -16.60 9.98
N GLY A 186 -2.05 -17.00 9.18
CA GLY A 186 -1.80 -18.40 8.88
C GLY A 186 -0.68 -19.02 9.73
N GLU A 187 -0.65 -20.35 9.76
CA GLU A 187 0.45 -21.15 10.28
C GLU A 187 1.22 -21.74 9.10
N TYR A 188 2.23 -21.01 8.64
CA TYR A 188 3.01 -21.42 7.46
C TYR A 188 4.42 -21.81 7.85
N GLU A 189 4.90 -22.91 7.27
CA GLU A 189 6.33 -23.18 7.23
C GLU A 189 7.07 -22.10 6.43
N GLN A 190 8.35 -21.92 6.71
CA GLN A 190 9.18 -20.87 6.10
C GLN A 190 9.07 -20.84 4.58
N GLN A 191 9.15 -21.98 3.92
CA GLN A 191 9.10 -22.06 2.46
C GLN A 191 7.75 -21.59 1.92
N SER A 192 6.65 -22.02 2.52
CA SER A 192 5.29 -21.63 2.13
C SER A 192 5.04 -20.15 2.36
N ALA A 193 5.49 -19.60 3.49
CA ALA A 193 5.39 -18.17 3.78
C ALA A 193 6.10 -17.34 2.70
N TYR A 194 7.32 -17.72 2.33
CA TYR A 194 8.08 -16.98 1.30
C TYR A 194 7.49 -17.15 -0.09
N GLN A 195 6.91 -18.29 -0.44
CA GLN A 195 6.16 -18.45 -1.69
C GLN A 195 4.95 -17.52 -1.78
N ILE A 196 4.22 -17.33 -0.67
CA ILE A 196 3.09 -16.38 -0.62
C ILE A 196 3.60 -14.95 -0.83
N VAL A 197 4.66 -14.56 -0.13
CA VAL A 197 5.24 -13.20 -0.25
C VAL A 197 5.82 -12.97 -1.64
N ASP A 198 6.50 -13.96 -2.21
CA ASP A 198 7.00 -13.92 -3.59
C ASP A 198 5.87 -13.73 -4.60
N GLY A 199 4.75 -14.42 -4.43
CA GLY A 199 3.55 -14.22 -5.21
C GLY A 199 2.96 -12.80 -5.09
N ILE A 200 2.99 -12.21 -3.89
CA ILE A 200 2.60 -10.81 -3.68
C ILE A 200 3.55 -9.88 -4.43
N TYR A 201 4.86 -10.06 -4.25
CA TYR A 201 5.90 -9.27 -4.91
C TYR A 201 5.76 -9.32 -6.45
N HIS A 202 5.67 -10.51 -7.02
CA HIS A 202 5.51 -10.68 -8.46
C HIS A 202 4.21 -10.07 -8.99
N THR A 203 3.13 -10.12 -8.23
CA THR A 203 1.87 -9.45 -8.59
C THR A 203 2.03 -7.93 -8.64
N VAL A 204 2.68 -7.34 -7.64
CA VAL A 204 2.94 -5.88 -7.59
C VAL A 204 3.87 -5.50 -8.75
N VAL A 205 4.98 -6.20 -8.94
CA VAL A 205 5.96 -5.88 -9.99
C VAL A 205 5.33 -6.01 -11.38
N SER A 206 4.66 -7.13 -11.67
CA SER A 206 4.11 -7.37 -13.01
C SER A 206 2.95 -6.44 -13.35
N ARG A 207 2.02 -6.25 -12.43
CA ARG A 207 0.76 -5.52 -12.66
C ARG A 207 0.92 -4.02 -12.47
N ASP A 208 1.53 -3.61 -11.34
CA ASP A 208 1.57 -2.21 -10.95
C ASP A 208 2.78 -1.47 -11.54
N ILE A 209 3.82 -2.19 -11.99
CA ILE A 209 5.03 -1.60 -12.55
C ILE A 209 5.23 -1.97 -14.02
N ILE A 210 5.50 -3.24 -14.34
CA ILE A 210 5.92 -3.66 -15.69
C ILE A 210 4.81 -3.38 -16.72
N LYS A 211 3.61 -3.87 -16.48
CA LYS A 211 2.46 -3.68 -17.39
C LYS A 211 2.10 -2.20 -17.54
N ARG A 212 2.09 -1.46 -16.42
CA ARG A 212 1.70 -0.04 -16.39
C ARG A 212 2.69 0.87 -17.09
N HIS A 213 4.00 0.65 -16.90
CA HIS A 213 5.06 1.49 -17.49
C HIS A 213 5.65 0.90 -18.77
N ARG A 214 5.11 -0.23 -19.26
CA ARG A 214 5.54 -0.90 -20.49
C ARG A 214 7.04 -1.14 -20.53
N ILE A 215 7.60 -1.74 -19.48
CA ILE A 215 9.03 -1.97 -19.34
C ILE A 215 9.46 -3.05 -20.31
N ASN A 216 10.26 -2.69 -21.32
CA ASN A 216 10.76 -3.64 -22.33
C ASN A 216 11.99 -4.42 -21.83
N LYS A 217 12.85 -3.81 -21.00
CA LYS A 217 14.07 -4.43 -20.47
C LYS A 217 13.86 -4.91 -19.04
N GLN A 218 13.04 -5.96 -18.89
CA GLN A 218 12.64 -6.48 -17.58
C GLN A 218 13.83 -7.00 -16.78
N ASP A 219 14.81 -7.66 -17.42
CA ASP A 219 15.99 -8.17 -16.74
C ASP A 219 16.86 -7.07 -16.11
N LEU A 220 16.96 -5.90 -16.73
CA LEU A 220 17.64 -4.74 -16.15
C LEU A 220 16.86 -4.15 -14.98
N PHE A 221 15.54 -4.07 -15.13
CA PHE A 221 14.67 -3.64 -14.04
C PHE A 221 14.83 -4.57 -12.83
N ASP A 222 14.74 -5.88 -13.02
CA ASP A 222 14.88 -6.88 -11.96
C ASP A 222 16.23 -6.80 -11.25
N ARG A 223 17.31 -6.50 -11.99
CA ARG A 223 18.64 -6.30 -11.41
C ARG A 223 18.70 -5.05 -10.53
N VAL A 224 18.10 -3.94 -10.97
CA VAL A 224 18.01 -2.72 -10.16
C VAL A 224 17.21 -3.00 -8.89
N VAL A 225 16.05 -3.66 -9.00
CA VAL A 225 15.21 -4.02 -7.86
C VAL A 225 15.98 -4.87 -6.85
N LYS A 226 16.65 -5.92 -7.32
CA LYS A 226 17.47 -6.79 -6.46
C LYS A 226 18.55 -6.00 -5.73
N TYR A 227 19.27 -5.11 -6.43
CA TYR A 227 20.26 -4.25 -5.81
C TYR A 227 19.67 -3.39 -4.70
N VAL A 228 18.51 -2.76 -4.94
CA VAL A 228 17.83 -1.90 -3.96
C VAL A 228 17.41 -2.70 -2.72
N ILE A 229 16.77 -3.85 -2.92
CA ILE A 229 16.29 -4.70 -1.83
C ILE A 229 17.47 -5.26 -0.98
N GLU A 230 18.56 -5.65 -1.64
CA GLU A 230 19.78 -6.15 -0.96
C GLU A 230 20.44 -5.05 -0.12
N ASN A 231 20.39 -3.80 -0.59
CA ASN A 231 21.00 -2.65 0.07
C ASN A 231 20.01 -1.80 0.89
N MET A 232 18.85 -2.34 1.28
CA MET A 232 17.92 -1.63 2.14
C MET A 232 18.60 -1.14 3.44
N GLY A 233 18.25 0.07 3.86
CA GLY A 233 18.87 0.74 5.02
C GLY A 233 20.30 1.27 4.79
N LYS A 234 20.94 0.93 3.66
CA LYS A 234 22.24 1.49 3.28
C LYS A 234 22.06 2.69 2.36
N THR A 235 22.99 3.62 2.42
CA THR A 235 23.05 4.73 1.48
C THR A 235 23.60 4.28 0.14
N PHE A 236 22.94 4.63 -0.95
CA PHE A 236 23.46 4.46 -2.31
C PHE A 236 22.94 5.57 -3.24
N SER A 237 23.47 5.62 -4.44
CA SER A 237 23.05 6.57 -5.48
C SER A 237 22.70 5.83 -6.77
N ALA A 238 21.99 6.49 -7.68
CA ALA A 238 21.75 5.95 -9.02
C ALA A 238 23.09 5.66 -9.76
N SER A 239 24.14 6.44 -9.49
CA SER A 239 25.49 6.19 -10.01
C SER A 239 26.09 4.89 -9.45
N SER A 240 25.87 4.58 -8.17
CA SER A 240 26.33 3.32 -7.56
C SER A 240 25.69 2.12 -8.24
N ILE A 241 24.36 2.18 -8.48
CA ILE A 241 23.62 1.14 -9.21
C ILE A 241 24.14 0.99 -10.64
N SER A 242 24.35 2.14 -11.35
CA SER A 242 24.89 2.12 -12.71
C SER A 242 26.27 1.46 -12.79
N ASN A 243 27.16 1.77 -11.83
CA ASN A 243 28.50 1.18 -11.76
C ASN A 243 28.47 -0.33 -11.46
N PHE A 244 27.58 -0.74 -10.54
CA PHE A 244 27.34 -2.15 -10.27
C PHE A 244 26.89 -2.91 -11.54
N LEU A 245 25.92 -2.37 -12.28
CA LEU A 245 25.45 -2.99 -13.52
C LEU A 245 26.51 -3.01 -14.62
N LYS A 246 27.34 -1.96 -14.69
CA LYS A 246 28.49 -1.95 -15.61
C LYS A 246 29.52 -3.05 -15.31
N SER A 247 29.77 -3.36 -14.03
CA SER A 247 30.65 -4.47 -13.64
C SER A 247 30.08 -5.84 -14.05
N GLU A 248 28.76 -5.95 -14.26
CA GLU A 248 28.08 -7.12 -14.84
C GLU A 248 27.96 -7.06 -16.38
N ASN A 249 28.70 -6.17 -17.06
CA ASN A 249 28.61 -5.90 -18.49
C ASN A 249 27.22 -5.45 -18.99
N ARG A 250 26.44 -4.79 -18.13
CA ARG A 250 25.12 -4.25 -18.42
C ARG A 250 25.15 -2.73 -18.42
N LYS A 251 24.57 -2.12 -19.44
CA LYS A 251 24.47 -0.64 -19.52
C LYS A 251 23.06 -0.19 -19.25
N VAL A 252 22.91 0.72 -18.28
CA VAL A 252 21.66 1.39 -17.95
C VAL A 252 21.94 2.88 -17.75
N SER A 253 21.05 3.74 -18.23
CA SER A 253 21.16 5.17 -17.99
C SER A 253 20.76 5.51 -16.54
N ILE A 254 21.36 6.54 -15.98
CA ILE A 254 21.01 7.05 -14.64
C ILE A 254 19.52 7.47 -14.60
N GLU A 255 19.01 8.05 -15.67
CA GLU A 255 17.60 8.41 -15.81
C GLU A 255 16.67 7.17 -15.71
N SER A 256 17.02 6.06 -16.37
CA SER A 256 16.27 4.82 -16.25
C SER A 256 16.26 4.28 -14.83
N ILE A 257 17.37 4.39 -14.10
CA ILE A 257 17.45 3.98 -12.70
C ILE A 257 16.52 4.82 -11.83
N TYR A 258 16.53 6.16 -11.98
CA TYR A 258 15.60 7.04 -11.26
C TYR A 258 14.13 6.73 -11.59
N ASN A 259 13.82 6.39 -12.83
CA ASN A 259 12.48 5.97 -13.21
C ASN A 259 12.10 4.65 -12.52
N TYR A 260 13.00 3.67 -12.45
CA TYR A 260 12.76 2.39 -11.78
C TYR A 260 12.55 2.59 -10.27
N LEU A 261 13.38 3.41 -9.61
CA LEU A 261 13.21 3.75 -8.19
C LEU A 261 11.86 4.41 -7.93
N ARG A 262 11.47 5.40 -8.75
CA ARG A 262 10.18 6.08 -8.66
C ARG A 262 9.01 5.11 -8.85
N TRP A 263 9.10 4.15 -9.76
CA TRP A 263 8.02 3.18 -9.97
C TRP A 263 7.90 2.18 -8.81
N LEU A 264 9.02 1.81 -8.19
CA LEU A 264 9.01 1.00 -6.96
C LEU A 264 8.37 1.75 -5.79
N GLU A 265 8.66 3.04 -5.65
CA GLU A 265 8.05 3.93 -4.66
C GLU A 265 6.55 4.08 -4.93
N GLN A 266 6.17 4.33 -6.20
CA GLN A 266 4.78 4.44 -6.60
C GLN A 266 3.96 3.17 -6.34
N ALA A 267 4.58 2.00 -6.42
CA ALA A 267 3.98 0.71 -6.10
C ALA A 267 4.04 0.37 -4.60
N PHE A 268 4.52 1.29 -3.77
CA PHE A 268 4.74 1.09 -2.33
C PHE A 268 5.61 -0.13 -1.99
N ILE A 269 6.55 -0.50 -2.85
CA ILE A 269 7.55 -1.53 -2.54
C ILE A 269 8.65 -0.96 -1.67
N ILE A 270 9.08 0.29 -1.97
CA ILE A 270 10.12 1.00 -1.25
C ILE A 270 9.63 2.37 -0.78
N PHE A 271 10.27 2.86 0.26
CA PHE A 271 10.11 4.22 0.78
C PHE A 271 11.47 4.91 0.80
N PRO A 272 11.63 6.04 0.11
CA PRO A 272 12.85 6.84 0.22
C PRO A 272 12.91 7.52 1.58
N CYS A 273 14.13 7.61 2.11
CA CYS A 273 14.46 8.42 3.28
C CYS A 273 15.57 9.38 2.88
N GLU A 274 15.18 10.64 2.72
CA GLU A 274 16.09 11.70 2.34
C GLU A 274 17.10 11.98 3.48
N ARG A 275 18.32 12.32 3.09
CA ARG A 275 19.34 12.70 4.04
C ARG A 275 19.18 14.17 4.40
N TYR A 276 19.11 14.48 5.69
CA TYR A 276 19.10 15.84 6.20
C TYR A 276 20.49 16.23 6.72
N ASP A 277 21.02 17.35 6.22
CA ASP A 277 22.25 17.94 6.74
C ASP A 277 21.93 18.86 7.93
N MET A 278 22.27 18.42 9.12
CA MET A 278 22.02 19.18 10.35
C MET A 278 22.84 20.48 10.44
N GLN A 279 24.03 20.55 9.81
CA GLN A 279 24.88 21.73 9.80
C GLN A 279 24.39 22.74 8.75
N GLY A 280 24.19 22.29 7.52
CA GLY A 280 23.68 23.11 6.42
C GLY A 280 22.17 23.37 6.48
N LYS A 281 21.44 22.71 7.38
CA LYS A 281 19.97 22.79 7.52
C LYS A 281 19.25 22.60 6.19
N SER A 282 19.70 21.65 5.40
CA SER A 282 19.17 21.36 4.06
C SER A 282 19.00 19.87 3.82
N VAL A 283 18.01 19.54 2.99
CA VAL A 283 17.83 18.18 2.48
C VAL A 283 18.83 17.94 1.34
N LEU A 284 19.64 16.89 1.47
CA LEU A 284 20.62 16.51 0.46
C LEU A 284 19.97 15.59 -0.57
N LYS A 285 20.13 15.93 -1.86
CA LYS A 285 19.54 15.18 -2.99
C LYS A 285 20.35 13.96 -3.42
N THR A 286 21.33 13.54 -2.63
CA THR A 286 22.23 12.43 -2.97
C THR A 286 22.45 11.51 -1.79
N GLN A 287 22.71 10.24 -2.06
CA GLN A 287 22.93 9.21 -1.03
C GLN A 287 21.71 9.01 -0.12
N GLU A 288 20.56 8.80 -0.73
CA GLU A 288 19.33 8.44 -0.04
C GLU A 288 19.41 7.01 0.50
N LYS A 289 18.67 6.74 1.56
CA LYS A 289 18.35 5.38 2.01
C LYS A 289 16.99 4.97 1.47
N TYR A 290 16.82 3.69 1.25
CA TYR A 290 15.53 3.11 0.87
C TYR A 290 15.17 2.00 1.83
N TYR A 291 13.90 1.98 2.25
CA TYR A 291 13.34 0.98 3.13
C TYR A 291 12.20 0.26 2.41
N LEU A 292 12.02 -1.02 2.70
CA LEU A 292 10.97 -1.84 2.11
C LEU A 292 9.65 -1.63 2.86
N ALA A 293 8.54 -1.75 2.16
CA ALA A 293 7.22 -1.77 2.79
C ALA A 293 7.02 -2.97 3.72
N ASP A 294 7.77 -4.05 3.47
CA ASP A 294 7.81 -5.22 4.32
C ASP A 294 9.15 -5.95 4.16
N VAL A 295 9.74 -6.33 5.28
CA VAL A 295 11.05 -7.01 5.30
C VAL A 295 11.02 -8.39 4.65
N SER A 296 9.84 -9.03 4.60
CA SER A 296 9.66 -10.35 3.98
C SER A 296 9.96 -10.35 2.49
N PHE A 297 9.82 -9.23 1.77
CA PHE A 297 10.24 -9.12 0.37
C PHE A 297 11.71 -9.50 0.16
N ARG A 298 12.58 -9.07 1.08
CA ARG A 298 13.99 -9.44 1.02
C ARG A 298 14.19 -10.93 1.15
N TYR A 299 13.52 -11.54 2.13
CA TYR A 299 13.71 -12.96 2.40
C TYR A 299 13.06 -13.87 1.36
N ALA A 300 11.93 -13.43 0.77
CA ALA A 300 11.31 -14.13 -0.35
C ALA A 300 12.26 -14.19 -1.57
N LEU A 301 13.01 -13.12 -1.84
CA LEU A 301 13.89 -13.02 -3.02
C LEU A 301 15.28 -13.61 -2.81
N PHE A 302 15.85 -13.54 -1.60
CA PHE A 302 17.25 -13.89 -1.32
C PHE A 302 17.41 -15.01 -0.30
N GLY A 303 16.32 -15.48 0.31
CA GLY A 303 16.35 -16.41 1.43
C GLY A 303 16.71 -15.74 2.76
N TYR A 304 16.38 -16.42 3.85
CA TYR A 304 16.66 -15.93 5.21
C TYR A 304 18.13 -16.13 5.58
N ASN A 305 18.77 -15.04 6.04
CA ASN A 305 20.15 -15.08 6.53
C ASN A 305 20.28 -14.24 7.82
N ARG A 306 20.57 -14.90 8.93
CA ARG A 306 20.77 -14.27 10.26
C ARG A 306 21.90 -13.23 10.30
N LYS A 307 22.90 -13.35 9.43
CA LYS A 307 24.06 -12.41 9.39
C LYS A 307 23.71 -11.05 8.77
N MET A 308 22.50 -10.87 8.26
CA MET A 308 22.11 -9.65 7.54
C MET A 308 20.95 -8.91 8.26
N LEU A 309 20.92 -8.93 9.58
CA LEU A 309 19.83 -8.35 10.38
C LEU A 309 19.87 -6.84 10.51
N ASP A 310 21.03 -6.19 10.39
CA ASP A 310 21.19 -4.75 10.64
C ASP A 310 20.21 -3.89 9.82
N GLY A 311 20.18 -4.06 8.52
CA GLY A 311 19.24 -3.33 7.65
C GLY A 311 17.78 -3.72 7.88
N VAL A 312 17.51 -4.93 8.34
CA VAL A 312 16.14 -5.41 8.64
C VAL A 312 15.59 -4.72 9.88
N MET A 313 16.37 -4.66 10.95
CA MET A 313 15.96 -3.96 12.18
C MET A 313 15.77 -2.47 11.94
N GLU A 314 16.68 -1.84 11.20
CA GLU A 314 16.55 -0.44 10.82
C GLU A 314 15.27 -0.21 9.98
N ASN A 315 14.93 -1.12 9.06
CA ASN A 315 13.72 -1.05 8.26
C ASN A 315 12.46 -1.15 9.13
N ILE A 316 12.42 -2.05 10.10
CA ILE A 316 11.29 -2.20 11.03
C ILE A 316 11.11 -0.91 11.82
N VAL A 317 12.19 -0.37 12.41
CA VAL A 317 12.15 0.90 13.16
C VAL A 317 11.69 2.06 12.27
N TYR A 318 12.19 2.14 11.04
CA TYR A 318 11.76 3.16 10.09
C TYR A 318 10.25 3.11 9.82
N LEU A 319 9.70 1.92 9.59
CA LEU A 319 8.26 1.77 9.37
C LEU A 319 7.44 2.15 10.60
N GLU A 320 7.91 1.82 11.81
CA GLU A 320 7.24 2.24 13.05
C GLU A 320 7.24 3.77 13.23
N LEU A 321 8.32 4.44 12.85
CA LEU A 321 8.40 5.92 12.90
C LEU A 321 7.56 6.62 11.83
N ARG A 322 7.17 5.89 10.77
CA ARG A 322 6.33 6.40 9.68
C ARG A 322 4.83 6.24 9.90
N ARG A 323 4.43 5.37 10.82
CA ARG A 323 3.03 5.14 11.21
C ARG A 323 2.50 6.30 12.03
#